data_a980b2616ff0b772d27de3487dc03826
#
_entry.id   a980b2616ff0b772d27de3487dc03826
#
_cell.length_a   1.000
_cell.length_b   1.000
_cell.length_c   1.000
_cell.angle_alpha   90.00
_cell.angle_beta   90.00
_cell.angle_gamma   90.00
#
_symmetry.space_group_name_H-M   'P 1'
#
loop_
_entity.id
_entity.type
_entity.pdbx_description
1 polymer ?
#
loop_
_entity_poly.entity_id
_entity_poly.type
_entity_poly.pdbx_seq_one_letter_code
_entity_poly.pdbx_strand_id
1 'polypeptide(L)'
;MIQLTRTVFFVTVFLFALGLGQTAGAEANRNVKLRGGLQNSRIQFEQKKTGRVAFIGGSITQMDGYRPMVSDWLQARFPGTKFEFINAGISSTDSQTGAFRLGDHVLAKGRIDLLFVEFAVNDDQDARHSRRGCILGMEGIIRQMRLKQPLCDLVVTHFVNPPMLEQIQSGQVPPSIKAHEDVLRHYNVSSVYLAREVADRIAAGKLTWAQYGGTHPKPAGNAVAAGVIGELLDRRW
;
A
#
# COMPACT_ATOMS: atom_id res chain seq x y z
N MET A 1 -91.84 0.38 10.60
CA MET A 1 -90.64 0.50 11.48
C MET A 1 -89.52 -0.26 10.80
N ILE A 2 -88.62 0.46 10.09
CA ILE A 2 -87.59 -0.14 9.32
C ILE A 2 -86.29 0.09 10.12
N GLN A 3 -85.60 -0.97 10.57
CA GLN A 3 -84.31 -0.92 11.24
C GLN A 3 -83.21 -0.92 10.18
N LEU A 4 -82.42 0.16 10.13
CA LEU A 4 -81.16 0.21 9.32
C LEU A 4 -80.01 -0.35 10.15
N THR A 5 -79.47 -1.48 9.69
CA THR A 5 -78.23 -2.06 10.21
C THR A 5 -77.05 -1.36 9.57
N ARG A 6 -76.19 -0.66 10.35
CA ARG A 6 -74.96 -0.07 9.90
C ARG A 6 -73.84 -1.10 9.97
N THR A 7 -73.31 -1.49 8.79
CA THR A 7 -72.11 -2.33 8.67
C THR A 7 -70.87 -1.43 8.71
N VAL A 8 -70.05 -1.62 9.73
CA VAL A 8 -68.76 -0.90 9.85
C VAL A 8 -67.70 -1.76 9.20
N PHE A 9 -67.08 -1.24 8.10
CA PHE A 9 -65.91 -1.85 7.48
C PHE A 9 -64.65 -1.34 8.20
N PHE A 10 -63.91 -2.27 8.85
CA PHE A 10 -62.55 -2.00 9.31
C PHE A 10 -61.57 -2.20 8.15
N VAL A 11 -60.95 -1.13 7.70
CA VAL A 11 -59.84 -1.20 6.76
C VAL A 11 -58.53 -1.33 7.55
N THR A 12 -57.94 -2.52 7.54
CA THR A 12 -56.63 -2.77 8.15
C THR A 12 -55.55 -2.35 7.16
N VAL A 13 -54.90 -1.23 7.44
CA VAL A 13 -53.76 -0.77 6.66
C VAL A 13 -52.50 -1.53 7.12
N PHE A 14 -52.01 -2.44 6.29
CA PHE A 14 -50.67 -3.07 6.44
C PHE A 14 -49.60 -2.09 6.02
N LEU A 15 -48.91 -1.49 6.99
CA LEU A 15 -47.66 -0.76 6.73
C LEU A 15 -46.53 -1.76 6.49
N PHE A 16 -46.16 -1.96 5.23
CA PHE A 16 -44.92 -2.62 4.86
C PHE A 16 -43.76 -1.67 5.17
N ALA A 17 -43.05 -1.89 6.28
CA ALA A 17 -41.78 -1.26 6.54
C ALA A 17 -40.73 -1.84 5.58
N LEU A 18 -40.45 -1.13 4.51
CA LEU A 18 -39.27 -1.38 3.67
C LEU A 18 -38.02 -1.07 4.51
N GLY A 19 -37.42 -2.10 5.10
CA GLY A 19 -36.14 -2.05 5.70
C GLY A 19 -35.10 -1.74 4.60
N LEU A 20 -34.71 -0.48 4.49
CA LEU A 20 -33.51 -0.08 3.73
C LEU A 20 -32.33 -0.67 4.48
N GLY A 21 -31.90 -1.86 4.04
CA GLY A 21 -30.62 -2.43 4.44
C GLY A 21 -29.53 -1.46 3.99
N GLN A 22 -29.02 -0.65 4.93
CA GLN A 22 -27.77 0.05 4.72
C GLN A 22 -26.70 -1.03 4.55
N THR A 23 -26.26 -1.24 3.31
CA THR A 23 -25.00 -1.90 3.05
C THR A 23 -23.93 -0.99 3.67
N ALA A 24 -23.44 -1.35 4.84
CA ALA A 24 -22.27 -0.72 5.42
C ALA A 24 -21.13 -0.90 4.42
N GLY A 25 -20.89 0.13 3.61
CA GLY A 25 -19.70 0.19 2.77
C GLY A 25 -18.50 0.04 3.70
N ALA A 26 -17.63 -0.94 3.45
CA ALA A 26 -16.44 -1.14 4.24
C ALA A 26 -15.70 0.20 4.36
N GLU A 27 -15.50 0.67 5.60
CA GLU A 27 -14.80 1.93 5.86
C GLU A 27 -13.42 1.85 5.21
N ALA A 28 -13.11 2.86 4.36
CA ALA A 28 -11.88 2.85 3.59
C ALA A 28 -10.67 2.84 4.52
N ASN A 29 -9.75 1.90 4.30
CA ASN A 29 -8.55 1.74 5.12
C ASN A 29 -7.75 3.06 5.22
N ARG A 30 -7.72 3.65 6.42
CA ARG A 30 -7.05 4.92 6.71
C ARG A 30 -5.53 4.87 6.53
N ASN A 31 -4.96 3.67 6.51
CA ASN A 31 -3.53 3.43 6.35
C ASN A 31 -3.11 3.38 4.87
N VAL A 32 -4.07 3.46 3.95
CA VAL A 32 -3.86 3.64 2.51
C VAL A 32 -3.97 5.12 2.18
N LYS A 33 -2.86 5.73 1.76
CA LYS A 33 -2.80 7.15 1.39
C LYS A 33 -2.86 7.30 -0.13
N LEU A 34 -4.04 7.58 -0.63
CA LEU A 34 -4.27 7.79 -2.05
C LEU A 34 -3.84 9.18 -2.45
N ARG A 35 -2.78 9.27 -3.25
CA ARG A 35 -2.27 10.50 -3.88
C ARG A 35 -1.97 10.17 -5.34
N GLY A 36 -1.93 11.13 -6.23
CA GLY A 36 -1.68 10.90 -7.65
C GLY A 36 -2.52 9.77 -8.27
N GLY A 37 -2.41 9.56 -9.55
CA GLY A 37 -3.00 8.42 -10.25
C GLY A 37 -2.00 7.27 -10.42
N LEU A 38 -2.51 6.06 -10.70
CA LEU A 38 -1.74 4.91 -11.19
C LEU A 38 -2.23 4.52 -12.59
N GLN A 39 -2.71 5.50 -13.35
CA GLN A 39 -3.36 5.26 -14.64
C GLN A 39 -2.39 4.81 -15.73
N ASN A 40 -1.11 5.24 -15.66
CA ASN A 40 -0.12 4.86 -16.68
C ASN A 40 0.15 3.36 -16.63
N SER A 41 0.39 2.81 -15.45
CA SER A 41 0.60 1.37 -15.25
C SER A 41 -0.66 0.58 -15.61
N ARG A 42 -1.85 1.06 -15.22
CA ARG A 42 -3.11 0.43 -15.61
C ARG A 42 -3.25 0.31 -17.13
N ILE A 43 -3.01 1.41 -17.88
CA ILE A 43 -3.08 1.41 -19.35
C ILE A 43 -2.12 0.38 -19.94
N GLN A 44 -0.89 0.30 -19.42
CA GLN A 44 0.08 -0.70 -19.88
C GLN A 44 -0.40 -2.13 -19.62
N PHE A 45 -0.91 -2.40 -18.42
CA PHE A 45 -1.33 -3.74 -18.02
C PHE A 45 -2.64 -4.16 -18.70
N GLU A 46 -3.65 -3.28 -18.69
CA GLU A 46 -4.99 -3.61 -19.16
C GLU A 46 -5.13 -3.55 -20.68
N GLN A 47 -4.56 -2.51 -21.32
CA GLN A 47 -4.75 -2.26 -22.75
C GLN A 47 -3.57 -2.75 -23.60
N LYS A 48 -2.33 -2.48 -23.17
CA LYS A 48 -1.12 -2.87 -23.91
C LYS A 48 -0.68 -4.31 -23.63
N LYS A 49 -1.25 -4.93 -22.60
CA LYS A 49 -0.96 -6.31 -22.18
C LYS A 49 0.54 -6.56 -21.94
N THR A 50 1.24 -5.55 -21.48
CA THR A 50 2.64 -5.63 -21.08
C THR A 50 2.84 -4.84 -19.78
N GLY A 51 3.72 -5.31 -18.91
CA GLY A 51 4.03 -4.63 -17.65
C GLY A 51 5.45 -4.92 -17.18
N ARG A 52 6.24 -3.89 -16.93
CA ARG A 52 7.51 -4.03 -16.22
C ARG A 52 7.37 -3.36 -14.86
N VAL A 53 7.46 -4.19 -13.82
CA VAL A 53 7.26 -3.80 -12.43
C VAL A 53 8.55 -4.00 -11.67
N ALA A 54 9.05 -2.95 -11.02
CA ALA A 54 10.26 -3.03 -10.21
C ALA A 54 9.94 -2.83 -8.72
N PHE A 55 10.74 -3.49 -7.88
CA PHE A 55 10.72 -3.37 -6.43
C PHE A 55 12.11 -2.98 -5.96
N ILE A 56 12.24 -1.82 -5.31
CA ILE A 56 13.49 -1.34 -4.73
C ILE A 56 13.35 -1.17 -3.22
N GLY A 57 14.31 -1.68 -2.47
CA GLY A 57 14.27 -1.66 -1.01
C GLY A 57 15.45 -2.37 -0.38
N GLY A 58 15.37 -2.60 0.92
CA GLY A 58 16.35 -3.35 1.71
C GLY A 58 16.15 -4.86 1.63
N SER A 59 16.47 -5.54 2.74
CA SER A 59 16.31 -7.00 2.90
C SER A 59 14.87 -7.46 2.77
N ILE A 60 13.91 -6.68 3.26
CA ILE A 60 12.47 -7.00 3.19
C ILE A 60 12.03 -7.14 1.71
N THR A 61 12.53 -6.26 0.84
CA THR A 61 12.28 -6.32 -0.60
C THR A 61 13.11 -7.40 -1.29
N GLN A 62 14.34 -7.65 -0.85
CA GLN A 62 15.21 -8.69 -1.42
C GLN A 62 14.64 -10.09 -1.25
N MET A 63 14.07 -10.37 -0.07
CA MET A 63 13.50 -11.67 0.28
C MET A 63 12.26 -12.02 -0.56
N ASP A 64 11.98 -13.33 -0.69
CA ASP A 64 10.75 -13.82 -1.29
C ASP A 64 9.59 -13.77 -0.28
N GLY A 65 9.16 -12.54 0.03
CA GLY A 65 8.08 -12.24 0.95
C GLY A 65 6.88 -11.59 0.24
N TYR A 66 6.62 -10.29 0.55
CA TYR A 66 5.49 -9.56 -0.03
C TYR A 66 5.60 -9.37 -1.55
N ARG A 67 6.81 -9.24 -2.07
CA ARG A 67 7.08 -8.97 -3.50
C ARG A 67 6.49 -10.04 -4.43
N PRO A 68 6.78 -11.35 -4.29
CA PRO A 68 6.12 -12.37 -5.11
C PRO A 68 4.60 -12.38 -4.93
N MET A 69 4.06 -12.18 -3.73
CA MET A 69 2.62 -12.11 -3.50
C MET A 69 1.95 -10.95 -4.26
N VAL A 70 2.60 -9.77 -4.31
CA VAL A 70 2.13 -8.62 -5.11
C VAL A 70 2.23 -8.94 -6.61
N SER A 71 3.29 -9.63 -7.03
CA SER A 71 3.48 -10.05 -8.42
C SER A 71 2.38 -11.02 -8.87
N ASP A 72 2.06 -12.02 -8.04
CA ASP A 72 0.97 -12.97 -8.29
C ASP A 72 -0.39 -12.27 -8.32
N TRP A 73 -0.61 -11.32 -7.42
CA TRP A 73 -1.83 -10.51 -7.41
C TRP A 73 -1.98 -9.69 -8.71
N LEU A 74 -0.90 -9.07 -9.21
CA LEU A 74 -0.90 -8.35 -10.49
C LEU A 74 -1.20 -9.28 -11.67
N GLN A 75 -0.61 -10.47 -11.70
CA GLN A 75 -0.87 -11.45 -12.75
C GLN A 75 -2.34 -11.91 -12.75
N ALA A 76 -2.90 -12.17 -11.56
CA ALA A 76 -4.30 -12.55 -11.41
C ALA A 76 -5.25 -11.40 -11.79
N ARG A 77 -4.90 -10.15 -11.43
CA ARG A 77 -5.71 -8.96 -11.70
C ARG A 77 -5.75 -8.57 -13.18
N PHE A 78 -4.67 -8.85 -13.91
CA PHE A 78 -4.54 -8.53 -15.34
C PHE A 78 -4.20 -9.79 -16.16
N PRO A 79 -5.15 -10.70 -16.36
CA PRO A 79 -4.93 -11.92 -17.12
C PRO A 79 -4.55 -11.61 -18.57
N GLY A 80 -3.59 -12.37 -19.11
CA GLY A 80 -3.06 -12.18 -20.45
C GLY A 80 -2.04 -11.07 -20.60
N THR A 81 -1.68 -10.36 -19.51
CA THR A 81 -0.59 -9.38 -19.51
C THR A 81 0.75 -10.07 -19.33
N LYS A 82 1.70 -9.77 -20.22
CA LYS A 82 3.07 -10.25 -20.11
C LYS A 82 3.84 -9.36 -19.13
N PHE A 83 4.00 -9.84 -17.91
CA PHE A 83 4.77 -9.14 -16.88
C PHE A 83 6.24 -9.52 -16.86
N GLU A 84 7.08 -8.53 -16.54
CA GLU A 84 8.47 -8.68 -16.12
C GLU A 84 8.59 -8.04 -14.72
N PHE A 85 9.01 -8.83 -13.73
CA PHE A 85 9.20 -8.38 -12.35
C PHE A 85 10.68 -8.27 -12.03
N ILE A 86 11.11 -7.09 -11.56
CA ILE A 86 12.50 -6.77 -11.25
C ILE A 86 12.65 -6.68 -9.74
N ASN A 87 13.47 -7.55 -9.15
CA ASN A 87 13.88 -7.43 -7.76
C ASN A 87 15.17 -6.59 -7.69
N ALA A 88 15.04 -5.36 -7.21
CA ALA A 88 16.14 -4.46 -6.89
C ALA A 88 16.29 -4.25 -5.37
N GLY A 89 15.85 -5.22 -4.56
CA GLY A 89 16.13 -5.28 -3.12
C GLY A 89 17.57 -5.69 -2.86
N ILE A 90 18.24 -5.00 -1.93
CA ILE A 90 19.59 -5.36 -1.45
C ILE A 90 19.60 -5.18 0.06
N SER A 91 19.95 -6.25 0.78
CA SER A 91 20.00 -6.27 2.25
C SER A 91 20.85 -5.12 2.79
N SER A 92 20.40 -4.56 3.93
CA SER A 92 21.06 -3.48 4.68
C SER A 92 21.33 -2.20 3.89
N THR A 93 20.66 -1.98 2.73
CA THR A 93 20.72 -0.70 2.04
C THR A 93 19.56 0.20 2.46
N ASP A 94 19.87 1.48 2.64
CA ASP A 94 18.96 2.57 3.01
C ASP A 94 18.46 3.35 1.79
N SER A 95 17.62 4.36 2.02
CA SER A 95 17.04 5.16 0.93
C SER A 95 18.08 5.97 0.14
N GLN A 96 19.15 6.44 0.77
CA GLN A 96 20.22 7.16 0.05
C GLN A 96 20.98 6.20 -0.87
N THR A 97 21.38 5.03 -0.37
CA THR A 97 21.96 3.96 -1.19
C THR A 97 21.01 3.55 -2.31
N GLY A 98 19.70 3.46 -2.00
CA GLY A 98 18.65 3.22 -3.01
C GLY A 98 18.65 4.27 -4.11
N ALA A 99 18.78 5.55 -3.77
CA ALA A 99 18.86 6.65 -4.74
C ALA A 99 20.13 6.58 -5.60
N PHE A 100 21.28 6.25 -5.00
CA PHE A 100 22.55 6.11 -5.76
C PHE A 100 22.52 4.95 -6.74
N ARG A 101 21.96 3.81 -6.37
CA ARG A 101 21.90 2.60 -7.20
C ARG A 101 20.69 2.49 -8.13
N LEU A 102 19.78 3.48 -8.09
CA LEU A 102 18.56 3.46 -8.90
C LEU A 102 18.86 3.36 -10.40
N GLY A 103 19.92 4.06 -10.85
CA GLY A 103 20.38 4.03 -12.24
C GLY A 103 20.65 2.62 -12.74
N ASP A 104 21.50 1.90 -12.03
CA ASP A 104 22.00 0.59 -12.46
C ASP A 104 21.01 -0.54 -12.22
N HIS A 105 20.26 -0.48 -11.10
CA HIS A 105 19.43 -1.59 -10.67
C HIS A 105 17.98 -1.50 -11.13
N VAL A 106 17.52 -0.30 -11.52
CA VAL A 106 16.14 -0.07 -11.97
C VAL A 106 16.13 0.55 -13.38
N LEU A 107 16.71 1.74 -13.54
CA LEU A 107 16.60 2.48 -14.80
C LEU A 107 17.29 1.79 -15.98
N ALA A 108 18.42 1.12 -15.74
CA ALA A 108 19.16 0.35 -16.76
C ALA A 108 18.37 -0.89 -17.25
N LYS A 109 17.31 -1.28 -16.56
CA LYS A 109 16.41 -2.39 -16.99
C LYS A 109 15.42 -1.97 -18.07
N GLY A 110 15.44 -0.71 -18.49
CA GLY A 110 14.54 -0.13 -19.48
C GLY A 110 13.35 0.60 -18.86
N ARG A 111 12.25 0.72 -19.62
CA ARG A 111 11.05 1.41 -19.12
C ARG A 111 10.40 0.62 -17.97
N ILE A 112 10.16 1.30 -16.87
CA ILE A 112 9.41 0.78 -15.72
C ILE A 112 8.00 1.39 -15.74
N ASP A 113 6.98 0.57 -15.61
CA ASP A 113 5.59 1.02 -15.59
C ASP A 113 5.10 1.28 -14.16
N LEU A 114 5.54 0.46 -13.21
CA LEU A 114 5.21 0.60 -11.79
C LEU A 114 6.44 0.30 -10.92
N LEU A 115 6.77 1.19 -10.00
CA LEU A 115 7.86 1.02 -9.04
C LEU A 115 7.32 1.00 -7.61
N PHE A 116 7.62 -0.07 -6.89
CA PHE A 116 7.43 -0.16 -5.44
C PHE A 116 8.71 0.18 -4.71
N VAL A 117 8.61 1.02 -3.66
CA VAL A 117 9.75 1.50 -2.86
C VAL A 117 9.54 1.19 -1.38
N GLU A 118 10.58 0.66 -0.72
CA GLU A 118 10.55 0.33 0.71
C GLU A 118 11.93 0.59 1.33
N PHE A 119 12.04 1.52 2.31
CA PHE A 119 13.30 1.83 2.99
C PHE A 119 13.13 2.36 4.42
N ALA A 120 11.89 2.55 4.92
CA ALA A 120 11.67 3.21 6.20
C ALA A 120 12.34 2.48 7.37
N VAL A 121 12.38 1.15 7.32
CA VAL A 121 13.03 0.31 8.34
C VAL A 121 14.56 0.48 8.30
N ASN A 122 15.16 0.45 7.13
CA ASN A 122 16.60 0.58 6.98
C ASN A 122 17.11 1.99 7.32
N ASP A 123 16.35 3.03 6.96
CA ASP A 123 16.65 4.41 7.37
C ASP A 123 16.61 4.59 8.88
N ASP A 124 15.70 3.88 9.59
CA ASP A 124 15.56 3.91 11.04
C ASP A 124 16.65 3.12 11.75
N GLN A 125 16.79 1.82 11.44
CA GLN A 125 17.65 0.92 12.23
C GLN A 125 19.08 0.80 11.72
N ASP A 126 19.28 0.69 10.41
CA ASP A 126 20.61 0.40 9.84
C ASP A 126 21.41 1.68 9.68
N ALA A 127 20.87 2.66 8.96
CA ALA A 127 21.54 3.92 8.68
C ALA A 127 21.35 4.97 9.79
N ARG A 128 20.30 4.85 10.61
CA ARG A 128 19.93 5.83 11.64
C ARG A 128 19.92 7.25 11.11
N HIS A 129 19.32 7.41 9.94
CA HIS A 129 19.29 8.69 9.26
C HIS A 129 18.57 9.77 10.08
N SER A 130 19.16 10.97 10.08
CA SER A 130 18.41 12.16 10.45
C SER A 130 17.21 12.36 9.54
N ARG A 131 16.22 13.15 9.96
CA ARG A 131 15.09 13.51 9.08
C ARG A 131 15.54 14.02 7.70
N ARG A 132 16.61 14.84 7.67
CA ARG A 132 17.18 15.33 6.40
C ARG A 132 17.74 14.20 5.54
N GLY A 133 18.41 13.21 6.13
CA GLY A 133 18.94 12.05 5.44
C GLY A 133 17.84 11.23 4.77
N CYS A 134 16.75 10.93 5.50
CA CYS A 134 15.58 10.24 4.97
C CYS A 134 14.92 11.02 3.82
N ILE A 135 14.80 12.35 3.93
CA ILE A 135 14.28 13.20 2.84
C ILE A 135 15.16 13.10 1.61
N LEU A 136 16.48 13.27 1.76
CA LEU A 136 17.40 13.24 0.62
C LEU A 136 17.37 11.90 -0.12
N GLY A 137 17.29 10.78 0.60
CA GLY A 137 17.21 9.44 0.01
C GLY A 137 15.89 9.23 -0.73
N MET A 138 14.76 9.44 -0.08
CA MET A 138 13.44 9.24 -0.70
C MET A 138 13.20 10.21 -1.86
N GLU A 139 13.54 11.50 -1.69
CA GLU A 139 13.44 12.48 -2.76
C GLU A 139 14.37 12.12 -3.93
N GLY A 140 15.58 11.65 -3.65
CA GLY A 140 16.53 11.22 -4.66
C GLY A 140 15.95 10.12 -5.56
N ILE A 141 15.26 9.13 -5.00
CA ILE A 141 14.59 8.07 -5.76
C ILE A 141 13.45 8.66 -6.61
N ILE A 142 12.51 9.37 -5.98
CA ILE A 142 11.30 9.87 -6.64
C ILE A 142 11.64 10.87 -7.73
N ARG A 143 12.54 11.82 -7.45
CA ARG A 143 12.93 12.85 -8.39
C ARG A 143 13.64 12.27 -9.63
N GLN A 144 14.53 11.30 -9.45
CA GLN A 144 15.16 10.62 -10.59
C GLN A 144 14.12 9.90 -11.45
N MET A 145 13.18 9.18 -10.84
CA MET A 145 12.10 8.52 -11.56
C MET A 145 11.26 9.53 -12.35
N ARG A 146 10.84 10.63 -11.72
CA ARG A 146 10.05 11.68 -12.40
C ARG A 146 10.80 12.32 -13.56
N LEU A 147 12.12 12.49 -13.45
CA LEU A 147 12.96 13.08 -14.51
C LEU A 147 13.25 12.09 -15.64
N LYS A 148 13.53 10.83 -15.33
CA LYS A 148 13.99 9.84 -16.30
C LYS A 148 12.85 9.00 -16.88
N GLN A 149 11.81 8.75 -16.09
CA GLN A 149 10.66 7.94 -16.46
C GLN A 149 9.36 8.57 -15.93
N PRO A 150 8.92 9.71 -16.48
CA PRO A 150 7.79 10.49 -15.96
C PRO A 150 6.45 9.75 -15.98
N LEU A 151 6.32 8.72 -16.79
CA LEU A 151 5.13 7.87 -16.88
C LEU A 151 5.15 6.66 -15.92
N CYS A 152 6.24 6.47 -15.17
CA CYS A 152 6.28 5.42 -14.17
C CYS A 152 5.38 5.79 -12.97
N ASP A 153 4.46 4.92 -12.63
CA ASP A 153 3.68 5.05 -11.41
C ASP A 153 4.49 4.57 -10.20
N LEU A 154 4.28 5.20 -9.04
CA LEU A 154 5.08 4.98 -7.84
C LEU A 154 4.19 4.66 -6.65
N VAL A 155 4.55 3.63 -5.89
CA VAL A 155 3.93 3.27 -4.60
C VAL A 155 5.01 3.05 -3.56
N VAL A 156 4.88 3.69 -2.40
CA VAL A 156 5.81 3.51 -1.28
C VAL A 156 5.12 2.76 -0.14
N THR A 157 5.79 1.76 0.43
CA THR A 157 5.27 0.97 1.55
C THR A 157 6.18 1.12 2.77
N HIS A 158 5.61 1.54 3.89
CA HIS A 158 6.33 1.71 5.16
C HIS A 158 6.15 0.47 6.03
N PHE A 159 7.13 -0.42 6.01
CA PHE A 159 7.24 -1.57 6.91
C PHE A 159 7.61 -1.13 8.32
N VAL A 160 7.73 -2.07 9.25
CA VAL A 160 7.88 -1.80 10.68
C VAL A 160 8.93 -2.71 11.31
N ASN A 161 9.74 -2.15 12.20
CA ASN A 161 10.61 -2.88 13.15
C ASN A 161 10.09 -2.71 14.60
N PRO A 162 10.66 -3.41 15.60
CA PRO A 162 10.17 -3.32 16.98
C PRO A 162 10.16 -1.88 17.54
N PRO A 163 11.23 -1.06 17.45
CA PRO A 163 11.20 0.30 17.96
C PRO A 163 10.13 1.19 17.29
N MET A 164 9.94 1.05 15.98
CA MET A 164 8.88 1.77 15.26
C MET A 164 7.49 1.36 15.72
N LEU A 165 7.27 0.06 15.99
CA LEU A 165 5.99 -0.44 16.52
C LEU A 165 5.68 0.20 17.88
N GLU A 166 6.64 0.25 18.79
CA GLU A 166 6.50 0.88 20.11
C GLU A 166 6.14 2.37 19.98
N GLN A 167 6.81 3.10 19.08
CA GLN A 167 6.49 4.51 18.80
C GLN A 167 5.04 4.66 18.30
N ILE A 168 4.60 3.80 17.38
CA ILE A 168 3.25 3.86 16.83
C ILE A 168 2.21 3.53 17.91
N GLN A 169 2.46 2.54 18.74
CA GLN A 169 1.58 2.15 19.86
C GLN A 169 1.46 3.25 20.92
N SER A 170 2.52 4.06 21.11
CA SER A 170 2.49 5.25 21.98
C SER A 170 1.91 6.49 21.29
N GLY A 171 1.34 6.35 20.07
CA GLY A 171 0.71 7.45 19.33
C GLY A 171 1.69 8.32 18.52
N GLN A 172 2.95 7.94 18.44
CA GLN A 172 3.97 8.68 17.70
C GLN A 172 4.08 8.17 16.25
N VAL A 173 4.67 8.98 15.38
CA VAL A 173 5.02 8.58 14.02
C VAL A 173 6.54 8.45 13.91
N PRO A 174 7.06 7.27 13.51
CA PRO A 174 8.50 7.07 13.32
C PRO A 174 9.11 8.16 12.44
N PRO A 175 10.28 8.73 12.81
CA PRO A 175 10.89 9.85 12.08
C PRO A 175 11.17 9.55 10.61
N SER A 176 11.62 8.34 10.26
CA SER A 176 11.85 7.92 8.89
C SER A 176 10.56 7.93 8.07
N ILE A 177 9.47 7.35 8.60
CA ILE A 177 8.15 7.36 7.94
C ILE A 177 7.64 8.79 7.76
N LYS A 178 7.75 9.62 8.80
CA LYS A 178 7.31 11.02 8.73
C LYS A 178 8.07 11.80 7.65
N ALA A 179 9.37 11.59 7.55
CA ALA A 179 10.22 12.23 6.54
C ALA A 179 9.84 11.78 5.12
N HIS A 180 9.68 10.48 4.92
CA HIS A 180 9.22 9.94 3.65
C HIS A 180 7.84 10.47 3.26
N GLU A 181 6.87 10.47 4.16
CA GLU A 181 5.52 10.98 3.90
C GLU A 181 5.50 12.47 3.53
N ASP A 182 6.42 13.30 4.04
CA ASP A 182 6.55 14.69 3.63
C ASP A 182 6.99 14.80 2.16
N VAL A 183 7.94 13.96 1.71
CA VAL A 183 8.35 13.87 0.30
C VAL A 183 7.20 13.35 -0.57
N LEU A 184 6.54 12.27 -0.15
CA LEU A 184 5.44 11.66 -0.91
C LEU A 184 4.27 12.62 -1.10
N ARG A 185 3.99 13.44 -0.10
CA ARG A 185 2.97 14.50 -0.20
C ARG A 185 3.36 15.57 -1.21
N HIS A 186 4.62 15.99 -1.21
CA HIS A 186 5.14 16.99 -2.15
C HIS A 186 5.08 16.50 -3.60
N TYR A 187 5.45 15.26 -3.85
CA TYR A 187 5.47 14.66 -5.19
C TYR A 187 4.16 13.97 -5.59
N ASN A 188 3.13 14.08 -4.76
CA ASN A 188 1.82 13.44 -4.99
C ASN A 188 1.91 11.93 -5.26
N VAL A 189 2.70 11.21 -4.44
CA VAL A 189 2.93 9.77 -4.54
C VAL A 189 2.10 9.02 -3.51
N SER A 190 1.39 7.98 -3.94
CA SER A 190 0.59 7.11 -3.08
C SER A 190 1.45 6.24 -2.17
N SER A 191 0.95 5.96 -0.95
CA SER A 191 1.68 5.15 0.01
C SER A 191 0.78 4.24 0.85
N VAL A 192 1.36 3.15 1.34
CA VAL A 192 0.80 2.25 2.34
C VAL A 192 1.53 2.46 3.66
N TYR A 193 0.83 2.90 4.69
CA TYR A 193 1.35 2.98 6.05
C TYR A 193 1.19 1.63 6.75
N LEU A 194 1.88 0.61 6.22
CA LEU A 194 1.81 -0.77 6.71
C LEU A 194 2.18 -0.87 8.19
N ALA A 195 3.16 -0.09 8.65
CA ALA A 195 3.55 -0.06 10.06
C ALA A 195 2.37 0.24 10.98
N ARG A 196 1.52 1.19 10.63
CA ARG A 196 0.30 1.50 11.39
C ARG A 196 -0.76 0.42 11.23
N GLU A 197 -0.92 -0.13 10.04
CA GLU A 197 -1.85 -1.25 9.80
C GLU A 197 -1.53 -2.45 10.69
N VAL A 198 -0.24 -2.78 10.82
CA VAL A 198 0.23 -3.86 11.71
C VAL A 198 -0.11 -3.55 13.17
N ALA A 199 0.17 -2.31 13.63
CA ALA A 199 -0.15 -1.89 14.98
C ALA A 199 -1.66 -1.95 15.27
N ASP A 200 -2.49 -1.47 14.35
CA ASP A 200 -3.95 -1.50 14.45
C ASP A 200 -4.49 -2.94 14.49
N ARG A 201 -3.95 -3.85 13.69
CA ARG A 201 -4.33 -5.28 13.71
C ARG A 201 -3.91 -5.97 15.01
N ILE A 202 -2.75 -5.63 15.56
CA ILE A 202 -2.30 -6.16 16.86
C ILE A 202 -3.22 -5.65 17.97
N ALA A 203 -3.52 -4.36 18.00
CA ALA A 203 -4.43 -3.77 18.97
C ALA A 203 -5.85 -4.38 18.90
N ALA A 204 -6.31 -4.75 17.70
CA ALA A 204 -7.61 -5.41 17.48
C ALA A 204 -7.57 -6.94 17.72
N GLY A 205 -6.46 -7.52 18.14
CA GLY A 205 -6.30 -8.97 18.34
C GLY A 205 -6.36 -9.81 17.05
N LYS A 206 -6.23 -9.17 15.88
CA LYS A 206 -6.30 -9.82 14.55
C LYS A 206 -4.92 -10.31 14.05
N LEU A 207 -3.85 -9.94 14.73
CA LEU A 207 -2.48 -10.32 14.42
C LEU A 207 -1.67 -10.23 15.72
N THR A 208 -0.66 -11.08 15.84
CA THR A 208 0.38 -10.91 16.86
C THR A 208 1.70 -10.53 16.21
N TRP A 209 2.61 -9.90 16.98
CA TRP A 209 3.95 -9.58 16.48
C TRP A 209 4.71 -10.84 16.03
N ALA A 210 4.55 -11.96 16.76
CA ALA A 210 5.17 -13.24 16.40
C ALA A 210 4.64 -13.80 15.07
N GLN A 211 3.35 -13.63 14.79
CA GLN A 211 2.73 -14.00 13.51
C GLN A 211 3.19 -13.07 12.37
N TYR A 212 3.29 -11.77 12.64
CA TYR A 212 3.85 -10.81 11.68
C TYR A 212 5.28 -11.19 11.29
N GLY A 213 6.12 -11.56 12.26
CA GLY A 213 7.44 -12.14 12.02
C GLY A 213 8.63 -11.26 12.37
N GLY A 214 8.41 -10.11 12.97
CA GLY A 214 9.48 -9.16 13.34
C GLY A 214 9.85 -8.21 12.21
N THR A 215 11.07 -7.70 12.20
CA THR A 215 11.59 -6.81 11.15
C THR A 215 11.48 -7.44 9.76
N HIS A 216 11.70 -8.73 9.64
CA HIS A 216 11.51 -9.51 8.42
C HIS A 216 10.17 -10.26 8.50
N PRO A 217 9.13 -9.83 7.79
CA PRO A 217 7.82 -10.44 7.91
C PRO A 217 7.83 -11.92 7.52
N LYS A 218 7.11 -12.73 8.31
CA LYS A 218 6.76 -14.12 8.01
C LYS A 218 5.59 -14.17 7.00
N PRO A 219 5.16 -15.35 6.53
CA PRO A 219 4.08 -15.45 5.55
C PRO A 219 2.82 -14.64 5.91
N ALA A 220 2.38 -14.66 7.17
CA ALA A 220 1.21 -13.88 7.61
C ALA A 220 1.45 -12.36 7.50
N GLY A 221 2.64 -11.87 7.89
CA GLY A 221 3.01 -10.46 7.77
C GLY A 221 3.13 -10.01 6.30
N ASN A 222 3.72 -10.86 5.47
CA ASN A 222 3.82 -10.61 4.03
C ASN A 222 2.45 -10.59 3.35
N ALA A 223 1.52 -11.46 3.75
CA ALA A 223 0.15 -11.47 3.25
C ALA A 223 -0.61 -10.19 3.63
N VAL A 224 -0.39 -9.67 4.86
CA VAL A 224 -0.95 -8.36 5.26
C VAL A 224 -0.39 -7.26 4.35
N ALA A 225 0.91 -7.23 4.12
CA ALA A 225 1.53 -6.23 3.25
C ALA A 225 0.99 -6.28 1.81
N ALA A 226 0.96 -7.46 1.20
CA ALA A 226 0.47 -7.66 -0.14
C ALA A 226 -1.03 -7.30 -0.26
N GLY A 227 -1.85 -7.66 0.74
CA GLY A 227 -3.27 -7.36 0.77
C GLY A 227 -3.56 -5.85 0.81
N VAL A 228 -2.83 -5.09 1.64
CA VAL A 228 -3.02 -3.63 1.73
C VAL A 228 -2.46 -2.91 0.49
N ILE A 229 -1.38 -3.42 -0.10
CA ILE A 229 -0.88 -2.93 -1.41
C ILE A 229 -1.93 -3.17 -2.49
N GLY A 230 -2.52 -4.37 -2.56
CA GLY A 230 -3.60 -4.70 -3.49
C GLY A 230 -4.81 -3.77 -3.32
N GLU A 231 -5.22 -3.48 -2.07
CA GLU A 231 -6.28 -2.52 -1.78
C GLU A 231 -5.96 -1.12 -2.33
N LEU A 232 -4.71 -0.64 -2.15
CA LEU A 232 -4.29 0.65 -2.72
C LEU A 232 -4.43 0.65 -4.23
N LEU A 233 -3.97 -0.41 -4.89
CA LEU A 233 -3.99 -0.55 -6.34
C LEU A 233 -5.44 -0.59 -6.87
N ASP A 234 -6.32 -1.41 -6.28
CA ASP A 234 -7.73 -1.50 -6.68
C ASP A 234 -8.47 -0.17 -6.53
N ARG A 235 -8.14 0.61 -5.49
CA ARG A 235 -8.74 1.92 -5.27
C ARG A 235 -8.22 3.00 -6.21
N ARG A 236 -7.11 2.77 -6.91
CA ARG A 236 -6.48 3.72 -7.84
C ARG A 236 -6.64 3.33 -9.31
N TRP A 237 -7.00 2.11 -9.56
CA TRP A 237 -7.34 1.57 -10.88
C TRP A 237 -8.84 1.40 -11.05
#